data_d3c6dcdf684cfb37d72fd3cd13a2e803
#
_entry.id   d3c6dcdf684cfb37d72fd3cd13a2e803
#
_cell.length_a   1.000
_cell.length_b   1.000
_cell.length_c   1.000
_cell.angle_alpha   90.00
_cell.angle_beta   90.00
_cell.angle_gamma   90.00
#
_symmetry.space_group_name_H-M   'P 1'
#
loop_
_entity.id
_entity.type
_entity.pdbx_description
1 polymer ?
#
loop_
_entity_poly.entity_id
_entity_poly.type
_entity_poly.pdbx_seq_one_letter_code
_entity_poly.pdbx_strand_id
1 'polypeptide(L)'
;QIKMISKKADINKHLEQSRLELERETDPHCQELQRDYIQFVQHLSSREAVSRRFFLIFEYEPFNINRKEEEREILAALETAAQTAKTFLYQCGNEVVTHDNEDEFTTDVLYTLLNRTLCTEVPLPDRISTVLSAYTKENCMEELDHIRINEFLAPESVDFKHSHYVQINGLYHSYLLVPSDGYKNRVTPGWLSLLVNAGEGIDIDFFLQKQPKDKIQQRLGQQIRINRSKLKDASDTNTDYDDLDSAIRSGYFLKQGLANNEDFYYMNLLITITASTLEELQWRIQEMKKLLISQDMNLHSCYFLQEQGFLSSLPLANLDKKLFKLSKRNVLTSGAASCYPFVSYSICDDNGILFGVNKHNNSLVIADIFDSRQYKNSNICILGCSGAGKTFTMQTMALRMRRKDIQVFIIAPLKGHEFYRAARNVGGEFIQISPASKNCINIMEIRKVDNSVNELLDGPTLDASALAGKIQRLHIFFSLLIPDMSHEEKQLLDEALIKTYALKGITHKNESLTDPQHPEQ
;
A
#
# COMPACT_ATOMS: atom_id res chain seq x y z
N GLN A 1 -9.11 -5.90 -18.86
CA GLN A 1 -7.92 -5.08 -18.67
C GLN A 1 -7.60 -4.98 -17.18
N ILE A 2 -6.35 -5.18 -16.82
CA ILE A 2 -5.84 -4.83 -15.48
C ILE A 2 -4.93 -3.64 -15.68
N LYS A 3 -5.31 -2.50 -15.10
CA LYS A 3 -4.53 -1.27 -15.17
C LYS A 3 -3.89 -0.99 -13.83
N MET A 4 -2.60 -0.76 -13.81
CA MET A 4 -1.87 -0.23 -12.67
C MET A 4 -1.43 1.20 -12.96
N ILE A 5 -1.68 2.09 -12.03
CA ILE A 5 -1.22 3.47 -12.08
C ILE A 5 -0.24 3.69 -10.94
N SER A 6 0.92 4.24 -11.26
CA SER A 6 1.88 4.70 -10.26
C SER A 6 1.85 6.23 -10.15
N LYS A 7 1.74 6.74 -8.94
CA LYS A 7 1.80 8.17 -8.65
C LYS A 7 2.60 8.43 -7.38
N LYS A 8 2.98 9.67 -7.16
CA LYS A 8 3.53 10.07 -5.85
C LYS A 8 2.55 9.71 -4.75
N ALA A 9 3.06 9.26 -3.62
CA ALA A 9 2.23 8.96 -2.46
C ALA A 9 1.60 10.25 -1.95
N ASP A 10 0.28 10.22 -1.78
CA ASP A 10 -0.44 11.31 -1.13
C ASP A 10 -0.34 11.13 0.39
N ILE A 11 0.39 12.03 1.02
CA ILE A 11 0.59 12.07 2.47
C ILE A 11 0.01 13.35 3.10
N ASN A 12 -0.82 14.08 2.35
CA ASN A 12 -1.34 15.38 2.82
C ASN A 12 -2.09 15.23 4.14
N LYS A 13 -2.94 14.22 4.27
CA LYS A 13 -3.66 13.95 5.53
C LYS A 13 -2.72 13.68 6.71
N HIS A 14 -1.66 12.89 6.49
CA HIS A 14 -0.66 12.62 7.51
C HIS A 14 0.11 13.89 7.90
N LEU A 15 0.43 14.76 6.93
CA LEU A 15 1.09 16.03 7.21
C LEU A 15 0.17 17.04 7.91
N GLU A 16 -1.11 17.10 7.53
CA GLU A 16 -2.12 17.91 8.21
C GLU A 16 -2.29 17.47 9.67
N GLN A 17 -2.43 16.17 9.91
CA GLN A 17 -2.48 15.62 11.26
C GLN A 17 -1.22 15.99 12.06
N SER A 18 -0.06 15.86 11.43
CA SER A 18 1.23 16.23 12.07
C SER A 18 1.34 17.73 12.38
N ARG A 19 0.74 18.60 11.57
CA ARG A 19 0.66 20.06 11.86
C ARG A 19 -0.28 20.35 13.01
N LEU A 20 -1.45 19.69 13.07
CA LEU A 20 -2.37 19.81 14.20
C LEU A 20 -1.74 19.34 15.52
N GLU A 21 -0.94 18.28 15.48
CA GLU A 21 -0.17 17.82 16.63
C GLU A 21 0.88 18.86 17.06
N LEU A 22 1.56 19.52 16.10
CA LEU A 22 2.51 20.59 16.39
C LEU A 22 1.86 21.80 17.09
N GLU A 23 0.65 22.17 16.68
CA GLU A 23 -0.11 23.28 17.30
C GLU A 23 -0.53 22.98 18.75
N ARG A 24 -0.75 21.72 19.07
CA ARG A 24 -1.15 21.28 20.43
C ARG A 24 0.04 21.04 21.36
N GLU A 25 1.23 20.83 20.81
CA GLU A 25 2.43 20.54 21.61
C GLU A 25 2.93 21.80 22.32
N THR A 26 3.18 21.69 23.62
CA THR A 26 3.62 22.80 24.47
C THR A 26 5.11 22.76 24.80
N ASP A 27 5.74 21.57 24.70
CA ASP A 27 7.17 21.38 24.98
C ASP A 27 8.01 21.86 23.79
N PRO A 28 8.93 22.84 23.96
CA PRO A 28 9.76 23.37 22.89
C PRO A 28 10.61 22.30 22.18
N HIS A 29 11.13 21.31 22.91
CA HIS A 29 11.95 20.24 22.32
C HIS A 29 11.09 19.30 21.46
N CYS A 30 9.87 19.01 21.89
CA CYS A 30 8.93 18.22 21.11
C CYS A 30 8.41 18.99 19.90
N GLN A 31 8.23 20.32 19.99
CA GLN A 31 7.90 21.17 18.84
C GLN A 31 9.00 21.16 17.78
N GLU A 32 10.28 21.23 18.18
CA GLU A 32 11.40 21.14 17.25
C GLU A 32 11.43 19.78 16.56
N LEU A 33 11.32 18.70 17.31
CA LEU A 33 11.23 17.34 16.77
C LEU A 33 10.08 17.20 15.78
N GLN A 34 8.93 17.82 16.04
CA GLN A 34 7.76 17.77 15.16
C GLN A 34 8.00 18.53 13.85
N ARG A 35 8.64 19.71 13.91
CA ARG A 35 9.01 20.49 12.70
C ARG A 35 10.00 19.72 11.84
N ASP A 36 11.03 19.16 12.45
CA ASP A 36 12.03 18.33 11.74
C ASP A 36 11.38 17.11 11.08
N TYR A 37 10.45 16.46 11.78
CA TYR A 37 9.71 15.34 11.24
C TYR A 37 8.88 15.72 10.02
N ILE A 38 8.12 16.82 10.07
CA ILE A 38 7.31 17.31 8.95
C ILE A 38 8.19 17.58 7.73
N GLN A 39 9.32 18.28 7.91
CA GLN A 39 10.27 18.54 6.84
C GLN A 39 10.87 17.26 6.27
N PHE A 40 11.26 16.33 7.13
CA PHE A 40 11.80 15.03 6.72
C PHE A 40 10.81 14.24 5.88
N VAL A 41 9.55 14.15 6.31
CA VAL A 41 8.50 13.40 5.59
C VAL A 41 8.16 14.06 4.26
N GLN A 42 8.09 15.40 4.22
CA GLN A 42 7.91 16.16 2.96
C GLN A 42 9.04 15.88 1.97
N HIS A 43 10.29 15.93 2.43
CA HIS A 43 11.45 15.65 1.60
C HIS A 43 11.46 14.20 1.09
N LEU A 44 11.10 13.25 1.95
CA LEU A 44 11.03 11.84 1.61
C LEU A 44 9.94 11.57 0.57
N SER A 45 8.76 12.16 0.73
CA SER A 45 7.65 12.03 -0.21
C SER A 45 7.96 12.64 -1.57
N SER A 46 8.71 13.75 -1.60
CA SER A 46 9.05 14.40 -2.87
C SER A 46 10.01 13.60 -3.75
N ARG A 47 10.81 12.70 -3.16
CA ARG A 47 11.89 11.98 -3.86
C ARG A 47 11.59 10.50 -4.13
N GLU A 48 10.99 9.79 -3.19
CA GLU A 48 11.04 8.33 -3.19
C GLU A 48 9.69 7.64 -2.99
N ALA A 49 8.67 8.34 -2.53
CA ALA A 49 7.41 7.72 -2.15
C ALA A 49 6.48 7.49 -3.34
N VAL A 50 6.20 6.23 -3.66
CA VAL A 50 5.32 5.83 -4.76
C VAL A 50 4.10 5.10 -4.20
N SER A 51 2.93 5.55 -4.61
CA SER A 51 1.64 4.87 -4.40
C SER A 51 1.18 4.20 -5.70
N ARG A 52 0.56 3.04 -5.58
CA ARG A 52 0.04 2.26 -6.72
C ARG A 52 -1.42 1.97 -6.53
N ARG A 53 -2.18 2.21 -7.60
CA ARG A 53 -3.60 1.82 -7.65
C ARG A 53 -3.81 0.84 -8.80
N PHE A 54 -4.59 -0.19 -8.52
CA PHE A 54 -4.94 -1.20 -9.51
C PHE A 54 -6.41 -1.10 -9.84
N PHE A 55 -6.71 -1.20 -11.13
CA PHE A 55 -8.08 -1.22 -11.64
C PHE A 55 -8.29 -2.50 -12.43
N LEU A 56 -9.34 -3.21 -12.11
CA LEU A 56 -9.77 -4.38 -12.86
C LEU A 56 -11.00 -3.99 -13.68
N ILE A 57 -10.85 -4.01 -15.00
CA ILE A 57 -11.85 -3.55 -15.96
C ILE A 57 -12.32 -4.76 -16.74
N PHE A 58 -13.64 -4.99 -16.73
CA PHE A 58 -14.29 -6.07 -17.46
C PHE A 58 -14.96 -5.54 -18.71
N GLU A 59 -14.83 -6.29 -19.81
CA GLU A 59 -15.57 -6.09 -21.04
C GLU A 59 -16.48 -7.28 -21.25
N TYR A 60 -17.71 -7.02 -21.62
CA TYR A 60 -18.69 -8.05 -21.99
C TYR A 60 -19.17 -7.81 -23.41
N GLU A 61 -18.96 -8.77 -24.30
CA GLU A 61 -19.39 -8.72 -25.69
C GLU A 61 -20.67 -9.56 -25.83
N PRO A 62 -21.87 -8.94 -25.98
CA PRO A 62 -23.12 -9.68 -26.12
C PRO A 62 -23.21 -10.37 -27.48
N PHE A 63 -23.84 -11.53 -27.53
CA PHE A 63 -23.97 -12.35 -28.73
C PHE A 63 -24.91 -11.74 -29.80
N ASN A 64 -25.89 -10.91 -29.40
CA ASN A 64 -26.82 -10.20 -30.28
C ASN A 64 -27.20 -8.84 -29.73
N ILE A 65 -26.94 -7.78 -30.46
CA ILE A 65 -27.27 -6.40 -30.08
C ILE A 65 -28.64 -6.05 -30.62
N ASN A 66 -29.71 -6.47 -29.97
CA ASN A 66 -31.05 -5.97 -30.31
C ASN A 66 -31.99 -5.97 -29.08
N ARG A 67 -32.02 -4.88 -28.30
CA ARG A 67 -33.09 -4.40 -27.41
C ARG A 67 -32.72 -4.13 -25.95
N LYS A 68 -33.53 -3.28 -25.31
CA LYS A 68 -33.42 -2.87 -23.89
C LYS A 68 -33.45 -4.02 -22.85
N GLU A 69 -33.92 -5.21 -23.22
CA GLU A 69 -33.89 -6.42 -22.37
C GLU A 69 -32.48 -6.97 -22.24
N GLU A 70 -31.69 -6.89 -23.35
CA GLU A 70 -30.29 -7.33 -23.37
C GLU A 70 -29.38 -6.43 -22.51
N GLU A 71 -29.70 -5.15 -22.36
CA GLU A 71 -28.94 -4.20 -21.53
C GLU A 71 -28.98 -4.60 -20.05
N ARG A 72 -30.13 -5.06 -19.54
CA ARG A 72 -30.25 -5.59 -18.17
C ARG A 72 -29.49 -6.91 -17.99
N GLU A 73 -29.49 -7.79 -18.97
CA GLU A 73 -28.74 -9.04 -18.94
C GLU A 73 -27.23 -8.77 -18.95
N ILE A 74 -26.79 -7.81 -19.75
CA ILE A 74 -25.38 -7.37 -19.80
C ILE A 74 -24.93 -6.80 -18.44
N LEU A 75 -25.73 -5.91 -17.85
CA LEU A 75 -25.43 -5.34 -16.53
C LEU A 75 -25.37 -6.43 -15.46
N ALA A 76 -26.35 -7.34 -15.42
CA ALA A 76 -26.36 -8.45 -14.47
C ALA A 76 -25.15 -9.39 -14.64
N ALA A 77 -24.72 -9.64 -15.90
CA ALA A 77 -23.53 -10.44 -16.19
C ALA A 77 -22.25 -9.74 -15.71
N LEU A 78 -22.12 -8.41 -15.93
CA LEU A 78 -21.00 -7.62 -15.44
C LEU A 78 -20.96 -7.54 -13.92
N GLU A 79 -22.10 -7.33 -13.27
CA GLU A 79 -22.22 -7.33 -11.80
C GLU A 79 -21.80 -8.68 -11.21
N THR A 80 -22.26 -9.78 -11.81
CA THR A 80 -21.87 -11.13 -11.40
C THR A 80 -20.38 -11.37 -11.54
N ALA A 81 -19.78 -10.93 -12.65
CA ALA A 81 -18.34 -11.03 -12.87
C ALA A 81 -17.55 -10.18 -11.87
N ALA A 82 -17.99 -8.96 -11.61
CA ALA A 82 -17.37 -8.05 -10.64
C ALA A 82 -17.44 -8.62 -9.20
N GLN A 83 -18.61 -9.13 -8.79
CA GLN A 83 -18.79 -9.74 -7.46
C GLN A 83 -17.94 -11.01 -7.30
N THR A 84 -17.85 -11.81 -8.35
CA THR A 84 -17.01 -13.01 -8.36
C THR A 84 -15.53 -12.63 -8.20
N ALA A 85 -15.05 -11.65 -8.97
CA ALA A 85 -13.68 -11.15 -8.87
C ALA A 85 -13.38 -10.54 -7.50
N LYS A 86 -14.31 -9.74 -6.94
CA LYS A 86 -14.22 -9.16 -5.60
C LYS A 86 -14.03 -10.25 -4.54
N THR A 87 -14.82 -11.32 -4.61
CA THR A 87 -14.74 -12.44 -3.67
C THR A 87 -13.38 -13.14 -3.74
N PHE A 88 -12.88 -13.44 -4.94
CA PHE A 88 -11.57 -14.09 -5.11
C PHE A 88 -10.41 -13.19 -4.68
N LEU A 89 -10.44 -11.90 -5.03
CA LEU A 89 -9.41 -10.95 -4.63
C LEU A 89 -9.36 -10.80 -3.10
N TYR A 90 -10.53 -10.74 -2.45
CA TYR A 90 -10.62 -10.71 -1.00
C TYR A 90 -10.04 -11.97 -0.34
N GLN A 91 -10.32 -13.16 -0.91
CA GLN A 91 -9.71 -14.42 -0.43
C GLN A 91 -8.18 -14.44 -0.58
N CYS A 92 -7.65 -13.72 -1.56
CA CYS A 92 -6.20 -13.54 -1.74
C CYS A 92 -5.60 -12.43 -0.84
N GLY A 93 -6.38 -11.84 0.05
CA GLY A 93 -5.92 -10.78 0.97
C GLY A 93 -5.87 -9.39 0.36
N ASN A 94 -6.55 -9.15 -0.77
CA ASN A 94 -6.67 -7.83 -1.36
C ASN A 94 -7.93 -7.12 -0.85
N GLU A 95 -7.81 -5.83 -0.58
CA GLU A 95 -8.95 -4.95 -0.37
C GLU A 95 -9.48 -4.45 -1.72
N VAL A 96 -10.78 -4.57 -1.95
CA VAL A 96 -11.43 -4.17 -3.19
C VAL A 96 -12.41 -3.05 -2.90
N VAL A 97 -12.10 -1.87 -3.44
CA VAL A 97 -12.98 -0.71 -3.41
C VAL A 97 -13.86 -0.74 -4.65
N THR A 98 -15.18 -0.66 -4.46
CA THR A 98 -16.15 -0.48 -5.54
C THR A 98 -16.63 0.96 -5.50
N HIS A 99 -16.62 1.64 -6.63
CA HIS A 99 -17.25 2.94 -6.77
C HIS A 99 -18.75 2.70 -7.01
N ASP A 100 -19.56 2.94 -6.00
CA ASP A 100 -21.01 2.78 -6.09
C ASP A 100 -21.67 3.99 -6.79
N ASN A 101 -20.89 5.05 -7.02
CA ASN A 101 -21.34 6.30 -7.62
C ASN A 101 -20.48 6.64 -8.85
N GLU A 102 -21.14 6.97 -9.97
CA GLU A 102 -20.48 7.41 -11.22
C GLU A 102 -19.61 8.66 -11.02
N ASP A 103 -20.01 9.54 -10.12
CA ASP A 103 -19.29 10.77 -9.79
C ASP A 103 -17.91 10.48 -9.15
N GLU A 104 -17.84 9.50 -8.25
CA GLU A 104 -16.58 9.09 -7.62
C GLU A 104 -15.64 8.49 -8.66
N PHE A 105 -16.13 7.63 -9.56
CA PHE A 105 -15.32 7.07 -10.63
C PHE A 105 -14.80 8.16 -11.55
N THR A 106 -15.65 9.09 -11.92
CA THR A 106 -15.32 10.21 -12.81
C THR A 106 -14.23 11.10 -12.19
N THR A 107 -14.38 11.44 -10.91
CA THR A 107 -13.44 12.30 -10.19
C THR A 107 -12.12 11.59 -9.90
N ASP A 108 -12.19 10.39 -9.36
CA ASP A 108 -11.04 9.69 -8.77
C ASP A 108 -10.20 8.97 -9.83
N VAL A 109 -10.83 8.50 -10.90
CA VAL A 109 -10.17 7.71 -11.94
C VAL A 109 -9.95 8.53 -13.21
N LEU A 110 -11.00 8.96 -13.87
CA LEU A 110 -10.86 9.61 -15.19
C LEU A 110 -10.15 10.95 -15.11
N TYR A 111 -10.56 11.83 -14.20
CA TYR A 111 -9.90 13.12 -14.04
C TYR A 111 -8.42 12.98 -13.68
N THR A 112 -8.11 12.10 -12.74
CA THR A 112 -6.72 11.85 -12.30
C THR A 112 -5.84 11.28 -13.42
N LEU A 113 -6.39 10.43 -14.29
CA LEU A 113 -5.67 9.90 -15.45
C LEU A 113 -5.38 10.93 -16.51
N LEU A 114 -6.36 11.77 -16.81
CA LEU A 114 -6.29 12.74 -17.90
C LEU A 114 -5.55 14.02 -17.49
N ASN A 115 -5.56 14.37 -16.19
CA ASN A 115 -5.04 15.64 -15.67
C ASN A 115 -4.01 15.45 -14.54
N ARG A 116 -3.02 14.59 -14.72
CA ARG A 116 -2.04 14.22 -13.67
C ARG A 116 -1.35 15.40 -12.98
N THR A 117 -0.99 16.44 -13.71
CA THR A 117 -0.39 17.66 -13.16
C THR A 117 -1.39 18.54 -12.44
N LEU A 118 -2.58 18.70 -13.03
CA LEU A 118 -3.61 19.58 -12.48
C LEU A 118 -4.34 18.98 -11.28
N CYS A 119 -4.45 17.66 -11.19
CA CYS A 119 -5.17 17.02 -10.08
C CYS A 119 -4.45 17.16 -8.73
N THR A 120 -3.15 17.45 -8.73
CA THR A 120 -2.39 17.74 -7.50
C THR A 120 -2.54 19.20 -7.05
N GLU A 121 -2.85 20.10 -7.99
CA GLU A 121 -2.97 21.55 -7.75
C GLU A 121 -4.42 21.98 -7.60
N VAL A 122 -5.31 21.46 -8.45
CA VAL A 122 -6.74 21.82 -8.46
C VAL A 122 -7.61 20.56 -8.54
N PRO A 123 -8.27 20.16 -7.46
CA PRO A 123 -9.27 19.10 -7.46
C PRO A 123 -10.43 19.40 -8.42
N LEU A 124 -11.04 18.36 -9.00
CA LEU A 124 -12.15 18.55 -9.96
C LEU A 124 -13.32 19.38 -9.40
N PRO A 125 -13.78 19.21 -8.14
CA PRO A 125 -14.84 20.05 -7.59
C PRO A 125 -14.49 21.55 -7.58
N ASP A 126 -13.24 21.88 -7.25
CA ASP A 126 -12.76 23.27 -7.20
C ASP A 126 -12.63 23.85 -8.60
N ARG A 127 -12.19 23.05 -9.59
CA ARG A 127 -12.18 23.44 -11.00
C ARG A 127 -13.58 23.75 -11.52
N ILE A 128 -14.54 22.87 -11.24
CA ILE A 128 -15.95 23.08 -11.61
C ILE A 128 -16.47 24.36 -10.96
N SER A 129 -16.26 24.56 -9.66
CA SER A 129 -16.74 25.75 -8.93
C SER A 129 -16.13 27.04 -9.48
N THR A 130 -14.85 27.01 -9.86
CA THR A 130 -14.16 28.16 -10.44
C THR A 130 -14.75 28.55 -11.77
N VAL A 131 -14.96 27.58 -12.68
CA VAL A 131 -15.57 27.82 -13.99
C VAL A 131 -17.01 28.33 -13.84
N LEU A 132 -17.84 27.65 -13.03
CA LEU A 132 -19.22 28.09 -12.80
C LEU A 132 -19.29 29.49 -12.21
N SER A 133 -18.35 29.85 -11.32
CA SER A 133 -18.30 31.21 -10.76
C SER A 133 -17.91 32.28 -11.77
N ALA A 134 -17.12 31.93 -12.79
CA ALA A 134 -16.80 32.85 -13.90
C ALA A 134 -18.03 33.11 -14.76
N TYR A 135 -18.77 32.05 -15.17
CA TYR A 135 -20.02 32.19 -15.94
C TYR A 135 -21.10 33.01 -15.21
N THR A 136 -21.24 32.81 -13.89
CA THR A 136 -22.19 33.58 -13.09
C THR A 136 -21.82 35.07 -12.98
N LYS A 137 -20.53 35.40 -12.94
CA LYS A 137 -20.06 36.81 -12.91
C LYS A 137 -20.29 37.51 -14.25
N GLU A 138 -20.21 36.81 -15.35
CA GLU A 138 -20.39 37.35 -16.70
C GLU A 138 -21.87 37.38 -17.17
N ASN A 139 -22.82 36.98 -16.34
CA ASN A 139 -24.26 36.86 -16.64
C ASN A 139 -24.57 35.92 -17.82
N CYS A 140 -23.72 34.94 -18.09
CA CYS A 140 -23.90 33.97 -19.18
C CYS A 140 -24.66 32.71 -18.70
N MET A 141 -25.77 32.90 -17.99
CA MET A 141 -26.54 31.79 -17.42
C MET A 141 -27.15 30.84 -18.43
N GLU A 142 -27.47 31.31 -19.64
CA GLU A 142 -28.02 30.48 -20.74
C GLU A 142 -26.96 29.51 -21.29
N GLU A 143 -25.68 29.83 -21.18
CA GLU A 143 -24.59 28.96 -21.66
C GLU A 143 -24.29 27.81 -20.69
N LEU A 144 -24.68 27.91 -19.39
CA LEU A 144 -24.48 26.89 -18.38
C LEU A 144 -25.21 25.57 -18.72
N ASP A 145 -26.40 25.66 -19.35
CA ASP A 145 -27.18 24.48 -19.72
C ASP A 145 -26.52 23.62 -20.82
N HIS A 146 -25.52 24.16 -21.48
CA HIS A 146 -24.78 23.48 -22.56
C HIS A 146 -23.45 22.89 -22.12
N ILE A 147 -22.96 23.22 -20.92
CA ILE A 147 -21.67 22.73 -20.41
C ILE A 147 -21.79 21.25 -20.05
N ARG A 148 -20.92 20.44 -20.61
CA ARG A 148 -20.87 19.00 -20.35
C ARG A 148 -19.71 18.66 -19.41
N ILE A 149 -19.87 17.64 -18.58
CA ILE A 149 -18.82 17.19 -17.64
C ILE A 149 -17.50 16.82 -18.34
N ASN A 150 -17.56 16.36 -19.57
CA ASN A 150 -16.36 16.04 -20.36
C ASN A 150 -15.47 17.27 -20.62
N GLU A 151 -16.01 18.49 -20.62
CA GLU A 151 -15.21 19.71 -20.79
C GLU A 151 -14.32 19.96 -19.57
N PHE A 152 -14.77 19.53 -18.39
CA PHE A 152 -13.95 19.59 -17.17
C PHE A 152 -12.98 18.43 -17.05
N LEU A 153 -13.32 17.26 -17.59
CA LEU A 153 -12.47 16.07 -17.56
C LEU A 153 -11.36 16.13 -18.60
N ALA A 154 -11.59 16.80 -19.72
CA ALA A 154 -10.61 16.89 -20.81
C ALA A 154 -9.32 17.58 -20.32
N PRO A 155 -8.15 17.12 -20.76
CA PRO A 155 -6.90 17.83 -20.54
C PRO A 155 -6.93 19.19 -21.23
N GLU A 156 -6.25 20.18 -20.66
CA GLU A 156 -6.17 21.54 -21.22
C GLU A 156 -5.40 21.57 -22.55
N SER A 157 -4.40 20.70 -22.66
CA SER A 157 -3.58 20.60 -23.89
C SER A 157 -3.18 19.16 -24.16
N VAL A 158 -3.30 18.76 -25.43
CA VAL A 158 -2.80 17.48 -25.92
C VAL A 158 -2.09 17.68 -27.24
N ASP A 159 -0.86 17.22 -27.36
CA ASP A 159 -0.08 17.25 -28.60
C ASP A 159 0.34 15.84 -29.03
N PHE A 160 -0.21 15.36 -30.16
CA PHE A 160 0.09 14.08 -30.81
C PHE A 160 1.05 14.17 -32.00
N LYS A 161 1.68 15.32 -32.25
CA LYS A 161 2.51 15.52 -33.45
C LYS A 161 3.79 14.68 -33.44
N HIS A 162 4.23 14.24 -32.28
CA HIS A 162 5.49 13.54 -32.14
C HIS A 162 5.34 12.03 -32.33
N SER A 163 6.31 11.42 -33.01
CA SER A 163 6.26 9.99 -33.35
C SER A 163 6.50 9.05 -32.16
N HIS A 164 7.12 9.52 -31.07
CA HIS A 164 7.62 8.68 -29.96
C HIS A 164 7.16 9.15 -28.58
N TYR A 165 6.40 10.23 -28.48
CA TYR A 165 5.74 10.67 -27.27
C TYR A 165 4.49 11.50 -27.57
N VAL A 166 3.66 11.66 -26.56
CA VAL A 166 2.52 12.59 -26.53
C VAL A 166 2.76 13.57 -25.39
N GLN A 167 2.40 14.81 -25.58
CA GLN A 167 2.44 15.80 -24.51
C GLN A 167 1.01 16.10 -24.03
N ILE A 168 0.76 15.91 -22.74
CA ILE A 168 -0.55 16.14 -22.11
C ILE A 168 -0.34 17.05 -20.91
N ASN A 169 -0.98 18.21 -20.88
CA ASN A 169 -0.84 19.21 -19.80
C ASN A 169 0.62 19.51 -19.41
N GLY A 170 1.51 19.56 -20.40
CA GLY A 170 2.94 19.80 -20.20
C GLY A 170 3.77 18.57 -19.80
N LEU A 171 3.15 17.44 -19.46
CA LEU A 171 3.86 16.18 -19.22
C LEU A 171 4.10 15.41 -20.50
N TYR A 172 5.24 14.75 -20.55
CA TYR A 172 5.64 13.87 -21.65
C TYR A 172 5.23 12.43 -21.34
N HIS A 173 4.48 11.81 -22.26
CA HIS A 173 4.01 10.42 -22.15
C HIS A 173 4.56 9.61 -23.31
N SER A 174 5.13 8.45 -23.06
CA SER A 174 5.54 7.51 -24.10
C SER A 174 4.91 6.15 -23.84
N TYR A 175 4.35 5.57 -24.91
CA TYR A 175 3.71 4.27 -24.89
C TYR A 175 4.63 3.22 -25.50
N LEU A 176 4.82 2.14 -24.78
CA LEU A 176 5.69 1.03 -25.14
C LEU A 176 4.95 -0.29 -25.02
N LEU A 177 5.35 -1.27 -25.81
CA LEU A 177 4.77 -2.61 -25.80
C LEU A 177 5.86 -3.67 -25.78
N VAL A 178 5.51 -4.85 -25.27
CA VAL A 178 6.33 -6.05 -25.45
C VAL A 178 5.85 -6.73 -26.72
N PRO A 179 6.70 -6.84 -27.78
CA PRO A 179 6.28 -7.46 -29.02
C PRO A 179 6.01 -8.96 -28.86
N SER A 180 5.29 -9.55 -29.82
CA SER A 180 4.88 -10.96 -29.75
C SER A 180 6.01 -11.96 -29.54
N ASP A 181 7.18 -11.66 -30.08
CA ASP A 181 8.44 -12.42 -29.97
C ASP A 181 9.34 -11.97 -28.82
N GLY A 182 9.03 -10.82 -28.21
CA GLY A 182 9.78 -10.22 -27.13
C GLY A 182 9.51 -10.79 -25.73
N TYR A 183 8.59 -11.71 -25.59
CA TYR A 183 8.27 -12.34 -24.29
C TYR A 183 9.18 -13.53 -24.01
N LYS A 184 9.59 -13.67 -22.75
CA LYS A 184 10.28 -14.86 -22.27
C LYS A 184 9.45 -16.12 -22.50
N ASN A 185 10.08 -17.22 -22.89
CA ASN A 185 9.39 -18.48 -23.17
C ASN A 185 8.83 -19.14 -21.91
N ARG A 186 9.47 -18.96 -20.76
CA ARG A 186 9.03 -19.46 -19.46
C ARG A 186 9.13 -18.36 -18.42
N VAL A 187 8.03 -18.07 -17.76
CA VAL A 187 7.97 -17.08 -16.68
C VAL A 187 7.70 -17.78 -15.34
N THR A 188 8.24 -17.21 -14.28
CA THR A 188 7.96 -17.63 -12.91
C THR A 188 6.73 -16.87 -12.39
N PRO A 189 5.94 -17.44 -11.47
CA PRO A 189 4.86 -16.71 -10.83
C PRO A 189 5.35 -15.38 -10.22
N GLY A 190 4.59 -14.31 -10.43
CA GLY A 190 4.93 -12.99 -9.93
C GLY A 190 6.00 -12.22 -10.73
N TRP A 191 6.35 -12.65 -11.93
CA TRP A 191 7.34 -11.96 -12.78
C TRP A 191 6.98 -10.50 -13.07
N LEU A 192 5.69 -10.15 -13.08
CA LEU A 192 5.23 -8.78 -13.24
C LEU A 192 5.61 -7.86 -12.06
N SER A 193 6.02 -8.41 -10.91
CA SER A 193 6.39 -7.63 -9.73
C SER A 193 7.49 -6.60 -10.02
N LEU A 194 8.42 -6.91 -10.90
CA LEU A 194 9.47 -6.00 -11.32
C LEU A 194 8.91 -4.75 -12.03
N LEU A 195 7.93 -4.96 -12.91
CA LEU A 195 7.26 -3.86 -13.60
C LEU A 195 6.36 -3.07 -12.65
N VAL A 196 5.57 -3.77 -11.84
CA VAL A 196 4.70 -3.16 -10.83
C VAL A 196 5.49 -2.28 -9.87
N ASN A 197 6.72 -2.67 -9.54
CA ASN A 197 7.58 -1.94 -8.60
C ASN A 197 8.62 -1.02 -9.27
N ALA A 198 8.50 -0.77 -10.57
CA ALA A 198 9.51 -0.04 -11.35
C ALA A 198 9.64 1.47 -11.04
N GLY A 199 8.76 2.03 -10.24
CA GLY A 199 8.89 3.42 -9.78
C GLY A 199 7.73 4.33 -10.18
N GLU A 200 7.92 5.63 -9.98
CA GLU A 200 6.95 6.66 -10.30
C GLU A 200 6.85 6.91 -11.81
N GLY A 201 5.65 7.25 -12.28
CA GLY A 201 5.41 7.62 -13.68
C GLY A 201 5.43 6.42 -14.64
N ILE A 202 5.33 5.20 -14.12
CA ILE A 202 5.25 3.98 -14.92
C ILE A 202 3.91 3.32 -14.66
N ASP A 203 3.04 3.33 -15.67
CA ASP A 203 1.77 2.63 -15.62
C ASP A 203 1.82 1.38 -16.48
N ILE A 204 1.02 0.40 -16.11
CA ILE A 204 0.97 -0.88 -16.79
C ILE A 204 -0.48 -1.18 -17.13
N ASP A 205 -0.72 -1.51 -18.39
CA ASP A 205 -1.99 -2.01 -18.88
C ASP A 205 -1.80 -3.44 -19.36
N PHE A 206 -2.42 -4.38 -18.67
CA PHE A 206 -2.35 -5.79 -18.95
C PHE A 206 -3.70 -6.28 -19.47
N PHE A 207 -3.72 -6.69 -20.74
CA PHE A 207 -4.94 -7.15 -21.39
C PHE A 207 -4.95 -8.68 -21.47
N LEU A 208 -6.04 -9.28 -21.04
CA LEU A 208 -6.30 -10.71 -21.16
C LEU A 208 -7.63 -10.92 -21.88
N GLN A 209 -7.60 -11.60 -23.03
CA GLN A 209 -8.77 -11.91 -23.80
C GLN A 209 -8.93 -13.42 -23.94
N LYS A 210 -9.94 -13.98 -23.28
CA LYS A 210 -10.28 -15.41 -23.38
C LYS A 210 -10.73 -15.76 -24.79
N GLN A 211 -10.29 -16.90 -25.31
CA GLN A 211 -10.62 -17.37 -26.65
C GLN A 211 -11.42 -18.67 -26.61
N PRO A 212 -12.38 -18.89 -27.55
CA PRO A 212 -13.12 -20.14 -27.65
C PRO A 212 -12.19 -21.33 -27.95
N LYS A 213 -12.21 -22.37 -27.10
CA LYS A 213 -11.32 -23.54 -27.18
C LYS A 213 -11.37 -24.23 -28.54
N ASP A 214 -12.57 -24.48 -29.06
CA ASP A 214 -12.78 -25.23 -30.30
C ASP A 214 -12.13 -24.56 -31.51
N LYS A 215 -12.34 -23.24 -31.64
CA LYS A 215 -11.74 -22.45 -32.72
C LYS A 215 -10.21 -22.44 -32.62
N ILE A 216 -9.67 -22.36 -31.42
CA ILE A 216 -8.21 -22.35 -31.19
C ILE A 216 -7.62 -23.73 -31.48
N GLN A 217 -8.22 -24.83 -31.03
CA GLN A 217 -7.75 -26.19 -31.32
C GLN A 217 -7.67 -26.45 -32.82
N GLN A 218 -8.68 -26.04 -33.58
CA GLN A 218 -8.68 -26.17 -35.05
C GLN A 218 -7.54 -25.36 -35.68
N ARG A 219 -7.38 -24.07 -35.29
CA ARG A 219 -6.31 -23.20 -35.82
C ARG A 219 -4.92 -23.74 -35.48
N LEU A 220 -4.68 -24.17 -34.25
CA LEU A 220 -3.42 -24.79 -33.84
C LEU A 220 -3.13 -26.06 -34.64
N GLY A 221 -4.14 -26.91 -34.82
CA GLY A 221 -4.01 -28.12 -35.61
C GLY A 221 -3.66 -27.85 -37.09
N GLN A 222 -4.23 -26.80 -37.68
CA GLN A 222 -3.88 -26.36 -39.04
C GLN A 222 -2.46 -25.79 -39.09
N GLN A 223 -2.09 -24.91 -38.16
CA GLN A 223 -0.78 -24.29 -38.13
C GLN A 223 0.35 -25.31 -37.94
N ILE A 224 0.16 -26.28 -37.04
CA ILE A 224 1.12 -27.36 -36.83
C ILE A 224 1.31 -28.18 -38.11
N ARG A 225 0.22 -28.48 -38.85
CA ARG A 225 0.30 -29.21 -40.12
C ARG A 225 1.06 -28.42 -41.17
N ILE A 226 0.80 -27.14 -41.32
CA ILE A 226 1.48 -26.25 -42.26
C ILE A 226 2.98 -26.17 -41.91
N ASN A 227 3.33 -25.94 -40.64
CA ASN A 227 4.72 -25.84 -40.22
C ASN A 227 5.47 -27.17 -40.41
N ARG A 228 4.82 -28.31 -40.17
CA ARG A 228 5.40 -29.63 -40.46
C ARG A 228 5.63 -29.87 -41.94
N SER A 229 4.75 -29.41 -42.81
CA SER A 229 4.96 -29.50 -44.26
C SER A 229 6.17 -28.67 -44.69
N LYS A 230 6.23 -27.41 -44.21
CA LYS A 230 7.40 -26.54 -44.48
C LYS A 230 8.71 -27.08 -43.95
N LEU A 231 8.69 -27.72 -42.76
CA LEU A 231 9.86 -28.32 -42.15
C LEU A 231 10.42 -29.50 -42.99
N LYS A 232 9.55 -30.25 -43.68
CA LYS A 232 10.00 -31.35 -44.58
C LYS A 232 10.69 -30.81 -45.82
N ASP A 233 10.34 -29.62 -46.26
CA ASP A 233 10.90 -28.97 -47.45
C ASP A 233 12.13 -28.10 -47.12
N ALA A 234 12.39 -27.84 -45.82
CA ALA A 234 13.54 -27.04 -45.35
C ALA A 234 14.77 -27.92 -45.19
N SER A 235 15.96 -27.42 -45.63
CA SER A 235 17.23 -28.11 -45.38
C SER A 235 17.72 -27.89 -43.94
N ASP A 236 18.34 -28.88 -43.33
CA ASP A 236 18.85 -28.87 -41.93
C ASP A 236 19.82 -27.72 -41.60
N THR A 237 20.31 -26.99 -42.60
CA THR A 237 21.29 -25.92 -42.46
C THR A 237 20.69 -24.51 -42.47
N ASN A 238 19.35 -24.39 -42.52
CA ASN A 238 18.67 -23.12 -42.63
C ASN A 238 18.16 -22.65 -41.24
N THR A 239 18.36 -21.38 -40.89
CA THR A 239 17.79 -20.74 -39.69
C THR A 239 16.27 -20.95 -39.58
N ASP A 240 15.56 -21.07 -40.69
CA ASP A 240 14.14 -21.36 -40.78
C ASP A 240 13.77 -22.73 -40.16
N TYR A 241 14.71 -23.71 -40.14
CA TYR A 241 14.46 -25.05 -39.57
C TYR A 241 14.22 -24.99 -38.06
N ASP A 242 15.09 -24.33 -37.31
CA ASP A 242 15.02 -24.19 -35.86
C ASP A 242 13.76 -23.40 -35.45
N ASP A 243 13.42 -22.36 -36.20
CA ASP A 243 12.20 -21.55 -35.96
C ASP A 243 10.93 -22.37 -36.20
N LEU A 244 10.88 -23.16 -37.26
CA LEU A 244 9.75 -24.04 -37.56
C LEU A 244 9.60 -25.17 -36.53
N ASP A 245 10.68 -25.78 -36.09
CA ASP A 245 10.65 -26.81 -35.05
C ASP A 245 10.21 -26.24 -33.71
N SER A 246 10.73 -25.08 -33.34
CA SER A 246 10.31 -24.35 -32.13
C SER A 246 8.82 -23.99 -32.17
N ALA A 247 8.31 -23.50 -33.32
CA ALA A 247 6.89 -23.19 -33.52
C ALA A 247 6.00 -24.45 -33.43
N ILE A 248 6.45 -25.59 -33.95
CA ILE A 248 5.74 -26.87 -33.85
C ILE A 248 5.67 -27.33 -32.40
N ARG A 249 6.80 -27.30 -31.66
CA ARG A 249 6.84 -27.66 -30.23
C ARG A 249 5.92 -26.77 -29.40
N SER A 250 5.97 -25.46 -29.61
CA SER A 250 5.08 -24.51 -28.96
C SER A 250 3.59 -24.77 -29.25
N GLY A 251 3.27 -25.11 -30.51
CA GLY A 251 1.91 -25.48 -30.91
C GLY A 251 1.42 -26.74 -30.20
N TYR A 252 2.26 -27.77 -30.04
CA TYR A 252 1.92 -28.96 -29.28
C TYR A 252 1.75 -28.68 -27.79
N PHE A 253 2.61 -27.86 -27.20
CA PHE A 253 2.47 -27.44 -25.81
C PHE A 253 1.10 -26.79 -25.55
N LEU A 254 0.71 -25.83 -26.39
CA LEU A 254 -0.60 -25.18 -26.28
C LEU A 254 -1.76 -26.17 -26.47
N LYS A 255 -1.63 -27.08 -27.43
CA LYS A 255 -2.65 -28.11 -27.66
C LYS A 255 -2.79 -29.10 -26.49
N GLN A 256 -1.69 -29.46 -25.86
CA GLN A 256 -1.65 -30.31 -24.67
C GLN A 256 -2.31 -29.63 -23.47
N GLY A 257 -2.02 -28.35 -23.23
CA GLY A 257 -2.67 -27.57 -22.16
C GLY A 257 -4.18 -27.50 -22.35
N LEU A 258 -4.64 -27.25 -23.58
CA LEU A 258 -6.08 -27.29 -23.90
C LEU A 258 -6.71 -28.66 -23.66
N ALA A 259 -6.00 -29.75 -23.95
CA ALA A 259 -6.44 -31.11 -23.66
C ALA A 259 -6.48 -31.40 -22.15
N ASN A 260 -5.62 -30.78 -21.36
CA ASN A 260 -5.61 -30.83 -19.90
C ASN A 260 -6.61 -29.86 -19.25
N ASN A 261 -7.58 -29.39 -20.01
CA ASN A 261 -8.65 -28.52 -19.55
C ASN A 261 -8.26 -27.08 -19.19
N GLU A 262 -7.08 -26.61 -19.58
CA GLU A 262 -6.74 -25.20 -19.49
C GLU A 262 -7.51 -24.36 -20.53
N ASP A 263 -7.76 -23.10 -20.21
CA ASP A 263 -8.29 -22.13 -21.15
C ASP A 263 -7.14 -21.44 -21.92
N PHE A 264 -7.49 -20.84 -23.05
CA PHE A 264 -6.56 -20.12 -23.90
C PHE A 264 -6.87 -18.62 -23.91
N TYR A 265 -5.82 -17.82 -23.75
CA TYR A 265 -5.94 -16.38 -23.74
C TYR A 265 -4.96 -15.72 -24.72
N TYR A 266 -5.38 -14.61 -25.29
CA TYR A 266 -4.44 -13.62 -25.84
C TYR A 266 -4.07 -12.65 -24.73
N MET A 267 -2.78 -12.43 -24.56
CA MET A 267 -2.19 -11.54 -23.57
C MET A 267 -1.47 -10.40 -24.30
N ASN A 268 -1.64 -9.19 -23.84
CA ASN A 268 -0.92 -8.01 -24.32
C ASN A 268 -0.48 -7.18 -23.12
N LEU A 269 0.71 -6.59 -23.21
CA LEU A 269 1.28 -5.70 -22.21
C LEU A 269 1.61 -4.36 -22.85
N LEU A 270 0.99 -3.29 -22.35
CA LEU A 270 1.25 -1.91 -22.71
C LEU A 270 1.82 -1.20 -21.48
N ILE A 271 2.89 -0.45 -21.66
CA ILE A 271 3.56 0.30 -20.60
C ILE A 271 3.53 1.77 -20.97
N THR A 272 3.03 2.60 -20.09
CA THR A 272 3.06 4.06 -20.23
C THR A 272 4.15 4.62 -19.32
N ILE A 273 5.05 5.43 -19.88
CA ILE A 273 6.08 6.13 -19.12
C ILE A 273 5.79 7.62 -19.20
N THR A 274 5.73 8.26 -18.02
CA THR A 274 5.44 9.69 -17.87
C THR A 274 6.63 10.39 -17.24
N ALA A 275 6.98 11.58 -17.73
CA ALA A 275 8.04 12.42 -17.18
C ALA A 275 7.74 13.91 -17.34
N SER A 276 8.38 14.75 -16.52
CA SER A 276 8.25 16.21 -16.58
C SER A 276 9.10 16.83 -17.69
N THR A 277 10.19 16.19 -18.07
CA THR A 277 11.09 16.64 -19.13
C THR A 277 11.35 15.54 -20.14
N LEU A 278 11.72 15.93 -21.36
CA LEU A 278 12.04 14.97 -22.42
C LEU A 278 13.28 14.14 -22.11
N GLU A 279 14.26 14.72 -21.46
CA GLU A 279 15.50 14.04 -21.04
C GLU A 279 15.19 12.96 -19.99
N GLU A 280 14.36 13.28 -19.01
CA GLU A 280 13.88 12.35 -18.01
C GLU A 280 13.06 11.22 -18.65
N LEU A 281 12.18 11.52 -19.60
CA LEU A 281 11.42 10.53 -20.34
C LEU A 281 12.33 9.53 -21.04
N GLN A 282 13.35 10.03 -21.77
CA GLN A 282 14.32 9.19 -22.47
C GLN A 282 15.12 8.31 -21.50
N TRP A 283 15.55 8.87 -20.38
CA TRP A 283 16.25 8.12 -19.34
C TRP A 283 15.35 7.00 -18.77
N ARG A 284 14.13 7.31 -18.39
CA ARG A 284 13.16 6.32 -17.86
C ARG A 284 12.87 5.21 -18.88
N ILE A 285 12.75 5.54 -20.17
CA ILE A 285 12.57 4.54 -21.24
C ILE A 285 13.77 3.61 -21.31
N GLN A 286 14.98 4.13 -21.24
CA GLN A 286 16.19 3.29 -21.28
C GLN A 286 16.31 2.39 -20.03
N GLU A 287 16.01 2.90 -18.86
CA GLU A 287 16.00 2.10 -17.63
C GLU A 287 14.96 0.97 -17.69
N MET A 288 13.76 1.27 -18.22
CA MET A 288 12.72 0.25 -18.40
C MET A 288 13.15 -0.82 -19.42
N LYS A 289 13.77 -0.42 -20.52
CA LYS A 289 14.33 -1.38 -21.50
C LYS A 289 15.39 -2.27 -20.88
N LYS A 290 16.34 -1.71 -20.10
CA LYS A 290 17.35 -2.49 -19.37
C LYS A 290 16.72 -3.47 -18.38
N LEU A 291 15.69 -3.01 -17.63
CA LEU A 291 14.97 -3.85 -16.68
C LEU A 291 14.38 -5.08 -17.38
N LEU A 292 13.68 -4.90 -18.51
CA LEU A 292 13.06 -6.00 -19.23
C LEU A 292 14.09 -6.90 -19.92
N ILE A 293 15.17 -6.34 -20.48
CA ILE A 293 16.28 -7.13 -21.05
C ILE A 293 16.90 -8.03 -19.96
N SER A 294 17.03 -7.55 -18.72
CA SER A 294 17.52 -8.38 -17.60
C SER A 294 16.63 -9.59 -17.29
N GLN A 295 15.41 -9.58 -17.78
CA GLN A 295 14.40 -10.65 -17.67
C GLN A 295 14.23 -11.44 -18.99
N ASP A 296 15.14 -11.31 -19.94
CA ASP A 296 15.06 -11.90 -21.28
C ASP A 296 13.77 -11.46 -22.04
N MET A 297 13.37 -10.22 -21.88
CA MET A 297 12.23 -9.62 -22.57
C MET A 297 12.63 -8.35 -23.31
N ASN A 298 12.02 -8.11 -24.46
CA ASN A 298 12.26 -6.93 -25.27
C ASN A 298 11.12 -5.92 -25.13
N LEU A 299 11.46 -4.63 -25.08
CA LEU A 299 10.49 -3.54 -25.01
C LEU A 299 10.66 -2.62 -26.22
N HIS A 300 9.59 -2.41 -26.96
CA HIS A 300 9.55 -1.54 -28.11
C HIS A 300 8.67 -0.31 -27.88
N SER A 301 9.14 0.85 -28.31
CA SER A 301 8.31 2.07 -28.32
C SER A 301 7.29 1.99 -29.44
N CYS A 302 6.07 2.46 -29.18
CA CYS A 302 4.98 2.54 -30.18
C CYS A 302 5.21 3.71 -31.15
N TYR A 303 6.28 3.63 -31.96
CA TYR A 303 6.58 4.68 -32.95
C TYR A 303 5.41 4.87 -33.92
N PHE A 304 4.98 6.13 -34.12
CA PHE A 304 3.83 6.53 -34.94
C PHE A 304 2.50 5.91 -34.50
N LEU A 305 2.43 5.31 -33.31
CA LEU A 305 1.24 4.71 -32.71
C LEU A 305 1.00 5.24 -31.28
N GLN A 306 1.52 6.40 -30.96
CA GLN A 306 1.44 6.99 -29.62
C GLN A 306 0.00 7.37 -29.26
N GLU A 307 -0.77 7.90 -30.20
CA GLU A 307 -2.20 8.18 -30.04
C GLU A 307 -2.99 6.90 -29.74
N GLN A 308 -2.73 5.82 -30.48
CA GLN A 308 -3.35 4.51 -30.23
C GLN A 308 -2.94 3.96 -28.86
N GLY A 309 -1.68 4.20 -28.45
CA GLY A 309 -1.18 3.88 -27.11
C GLY A 309 -1.96 4.63 -26.04
N PHE A 310 -2.15 5.94 -26.21
CA PHE A 310 -2.93 6.76 -25.29
C PHE A 310 -4.38 6.25 -25.15
N LEU A 311 -5.08 6.08 -26.28
CA LEU A 311 -6.46 5.60 -26.26
C LEU A 311 -6.60 4.21 -25.64
N SER A 312 -5.63 3.32 -25.88
CA SER A 312 -5.61 1.97 -25.31
C SER A 312 -5.26 1.96 -23.82
N SER A 313 -4.56 2.98 -23.33
CA SER A 313 -4.22 3.10 -21.90
C SER A 313 -5.38 3.60 -21.04
N LEU A 314 -6.47 4.07 -21.64
CA LEU A 314 -7.66 4.44 -20.90
C LEU A 314 -8.35 3.20 -20.28
N PRO A 315 -9.05 3.34 -19.14
CA PRO A 315 -9.69 2.21 -18.45
C PRO A 315 -10.99 1.76 -19.15
N LEU A 316 -10.90 1.48 -20.45
CA LEU A 316 -12.04 1.13 -21.30
C LEU A 316 -11.97 -0.32 -21.84
N ALA A 317 -10.99 -1.10 -21.37
CA ALA A 317 -10.69 -2.46 -21.86
C ALA A 317 -10.46 -2.56 -23.39
N ASN A 318 -10.26 -1.44 -24.07
CA ASN A 318 -10.14 -1.37 -25.53
C ASN A 318 -8.69 -1.22 -25.96
N LEU A 319 -8.11 -2.28 -26.52
CA LEU A 319 -6.76 -2.25 -27.09
C LEU A 319 -6.85 -2.06 -28.63
N ASP A 320 -6.15 -1.05 -29.16
CA ASP A 320 -6.10 -0.81 -30.60
C ASP A 320 -5.67 -2.06 -31.39
N LYS A 321 -6.30 -2.29 -32.53
CA LYS A 321 -6.08 -3.50 -33.36
C LYS A 321 -4.63 -3.65 -33.85
N LYS A 322 -3.91 -2.54 -34.10
CA LYS A 322 -2.51 -2.59 -34.54
C LYS A 322 -1.62 -2.96 -33.35
N LEU A 323 -1.82 -2.34 -32.19
CA LEU A 323 -1.10 -2.66 -30.97
C LEU A 323 -1.35 -4.11 -30.53
N PHE A 324 -2.61 -4.55 -30.58
CA PHE A 324 -2.98 -5.95 -30.34
C PHE A 324 -2.18 -6.93 -31.20
N LYS A 325 -2.11 -6.69 -32.51
CA LYS A 325 -1.38 -7.58 -33.43
C LYS A 325 0.12 -7.60 -33.15
N LEU A 326 0.70 -6.46 -32.78
CA LEU A 326 2.15 -6.34 -32.52
C LEU A 326 2.57 -7.01 -31.22
N SER A 327 1.73 -6.96 -30.18
CA SER A 327 2.10 -7.40 -28.82
C SER A 327 1.41 -8.68 -28.36
N LYS A 328 0.57 -9.28 -29.16
CA LYS A 328 -0.23 -10.45 -28.80
C LYS A 328 0.64 -11.67 -28.47
N ARG A 329 0.50 -12.20 -27.24
CA ARG A 329 1.10 -13.46 -26.79
C ARG A 329 0.01 -14.50 -26.52
N ASN A 330 0.23 -15.71 -26.97
CA ASN A 330 -0.62 -16.85 -26.67
C ASN A 330 -0.24 -17.43 -25.32
N VAL A 331 -1.20 -17.52 -24.39
CA VAL A 331 -0.96 -18.08 -23.05
C VAL A 331 -2.10 -19.02 -22.64
N LEU A 332 -1.76 -20.02 -21.83
CA LEU A 332 -2.71 -20.91 -21.16
C LEU A 332 -3.10 -20.33 -19.79
N THR A 333 -4.06 -20.92 -19.11
CA THR A 333 -4.50 -20.51 -17.77
C THR A 333 -3.33 -20.41 -16.79
N SER A 334 -2.42 -21.37 -16.78
CA SER A 334 -1.23 -21.37 -15.91
C SER A 334 -0.30 -20.20 -16.20
N GLY A 335 -0.11 -19.86 -17.49
CA GLY A 335 0.65 -18.69 -17.92
C GLY A 335 -0.01 -17.37 -17.53
N ALA A 336 -1.32 -17.26 -17.71
CA ALA A 336 -2.09 -16.09 -17.29
C ALA A 336 -2.06 -15.90 -15.76
N ALA A 337 -2.20 -16.99 -15.00
CA ALA A 337 -2.10 -16.95 -13.54
C ALA A 337 -0.71 -16.53 -13.02
N SER A 338 0.35 -16.86 -13.76
CA SER A 338 1.71 -16.41 -13.44
C SER A 338 1.89 -14.90 -13.57
N CYS A 339 0.98 -14.22 -14.27
CA CYS A 339 0.95 -12.78 -14.45
C CYS A 339 0.18 -12.04 -13.34
N TYR A 340 -0.05 -12.66 -12.18
CA TYR A 340 -0.73 -12.02 -11.05
C TYR A 340 -0.01 -10.72 -10.64
N PRO A 341 -0.66 -9.54 -10.79
CA PRO A 341 0.02 -8.26 -10.62
C PRO A 341 -0.10 -7.69 -9.20
N PHE A 342 -0.99 -8.23 -8.36
CA PHE A 342 -1.29 -7.69 -7.03
C PHE A 342 -0.24 -8.17 -6.01
N VAL A 343 1.02 -7.82 -6.25
CA VAL A 343 2.19 -8.26 -5.46
C VAL A 343 2.84 -7.12 -4.68
N SER A 344 2.32 -5.90 -4.84
CA SER A 344 2.80 -4.72 -4.14
C SER A 344 1.91 -4.44 -2.93
N TYR A 345 2.51 -4.44 -1.74
CA TYR A 345 1.82 -4.13 -0.49
C TYR A 345 2.33 -2.80 0.06
N SER A 346 1.44 -1.89 0.39
CA SER A 346 1.76 -0.61 1.03
C SER A 346 1.00 -0.46 2.34
N ILE A 347 1.65 0.06 3.35
CA ILE A 347 1.05 0.44 4.63
C ILE A 347 1.25 1.93 4.77
N CYS A 348 0.19 2.71 4.62
CA CYS A 348 0.26 4.17 4.70
C CYS A 348 -1.00 4.70 5.38
N ASP A 349 -1.01 4.60 6.72
CA ASP A 349 -2.13 5.06 7.53
C ASP A 349 -2.04 6.57 7.75
N ASP A 350 -3.16 7.27 7.68
CA ASP A 350 -3.21 8.73 7.84
C ASP A 350 -2.68 9.16 9.22
N ASN A 351 -2.97 8.39 10.27
CA ASN A 351 -2.63 8.70 11.66
C ASN A 351 -1.53 7.80 12.27
N GLY A 352 -0.68 7.20 11.45
CA GLY A 352 0.37 6.30 11.91
C GLY A 352 1.69 6.99 12.28
N ILE A 353 2.66 6.18 12.70
CA ILE A 353 4.07 6.58 12.78
C ILE A 353 4.83 6.05 11.56
N LEU A 354 5.76 6.86 11.04
CA LEU A 354 6.61 6.44 9.92
C LEU A 354 7.64 5.42 10.42
N PHE A 355 7.66 4.22 9.87
CA PHE A 355 8.70 3.22 10.10
C PHE A 355 9.87 3.36 9.12
N GLY A 356 9.61 3.71 7.87
CA GLY A 356 10.63 3.89 6.85
C GLY A 356 10.06 3.84 5.43
N VAL A 357 10.91 3.47 4.47
CA VAL A 357 10.55 3.25 3.07
C VAL A 357 10.72 1.76 2.74
N ASN A 358 9.74 1.19 2.10
CA ASN A 358 9.79 -0.19 1.63
C ASN A 358 10.79 -0.30 0.46
N LYS A 359 11.86 -1.07 0.63
CA LYS A 359 12.92 -1.24 -0.38
C LYS A 359 12.45 -1.91 -1.68
N HIS A 360 11.35 -2.65 -1.65
CA HIS A 360 10.88 -3.40 -2.82
C HIS A 360 10.02 -2.56 -3.75
N ASN A 361 9.25 -1.62 -3.20
CA ASN A 361 8.27 -0.87 -3.97
C ASN A 361 8.32 0.64 -3.75
N ASN A 362 9.28 1.14 -2.97
CA ASN A 362 9.46 2.56 -2.64
C ASN A 362 8.20 3.22 -2.03
N SER A 363 7.33 2.43 -1.36
CA SER A 363 6.21 3.00 -0.62
C SER A 363 6.65 3.43 0.78
N LEU A 364 6.04 4.49 1.31
CA LEU A 364 6.18 4.84 2.72
C LEU A 364 5.51 3.78 3.58
N VAL A 365 6.15 3.44 4.70
CA VAL A 365 5.58 2.56 5.71
C VAL A 365 5.18 3.42 6.91
N ILE A 366 3.92 3.86 6.91
CA ILE A 366 3.30 4.61 7.99
C ILE A 366 2.21 3.72 8.58
N ALA A 367 2.33 3.34 9.85
CA ALA A 367 1.39 2.43 10.48
C ALA A 367 0.88 2.97 11.82
N ASP A 368 -0.43 2.91 12.02
CA ASP A 368 -1.08 3.14 13.30
C ASP A 368 -1.26 1.80 14.03
N ILE A 369 -0.26 1.42 14.81
CA ILE A 369 -0.24 0.13 15.54
C ILE A 369 -1.35 0.02 16.60
N PHE A 370 -2.01 1.12 16.96
CA PHE A 370 -3.10 1.16 17.92
C PHE A 370 -4.48 1.07 17.27
N ASP A 371 -4.57 1.07 15.94
CA ASP A 371 -5.84 0.89 15.24
C ASP A 371 -6.31 -0.57 15.35
N SER A 372 -7.28 -0.80 16.25
CA SER A 372 -7.87 -2.13 16.49
C SER A 372 -8.65 -2.71 15.30
N ARG A 373 -8.99 -1.88 14.30
CA ARG A 373 -9.66 -2.33 13.07
C ARG A 373 -8.69 -3.05 12.14
N GLN A 374 -7.40 -2.65 12.17
CA GLN A 374 -6.35 -3.26 11.35
C GLN A 374 -5.54 -4.30 12.13
N TYR A 375 -5.24 -4.04 13.39
CA TYR A 375 -4.36 -4.88 14.22
C TYR A 375 -5.11 -5.46 15.41
N LYS A 376 -5.03 -6.77 15.61
CA LYS A 376 -5.68 -7.46 16.74
C LYS A 376 -5.10 -7.04 18.11
N ASN A 377 -3.84 -6.62 18.14
CA ASN A 377 -3.16 -6.06 19.30
C ASN A 377 -1.98 -5.21 18.86
N SER A 378 -1.49 -4.34 19.75
CA SER A 378 -0.36 -3.43 19.51
C SER A 378 1.00 -3.97 19.97
N ASN A 379 1.11 -5.27 20.24
CA ASN A 379 2.38 -5.87 20.65
C ASN A 379 3.35 -6.00 19.47
N ILE A 380 4.58 -5.51 19.65
CA ILE A 380 5.63 -5.55 18.62
C ILE A 380 6.83 -6.30 19.18
N CYS A 381 7.35 -7.24 18.39
CA CYS A 381 8.60 -7.94 18.66
C CYS A 381 9.65 -7.56 17.62
N ILE A 382 10.79 -6.98 18.07
CA ILE A 382 11.89 -6.58 17.21
C ILE A 382 13.04 -7.56 17.35
N LEU A 383 13.26 -8.36 16.29
CA LEU A 383 14.30 -9.39 16.25
C LEU A 383 15.39 -9.01 15.24
N GLY A 384 16.62 -9.39 15.53
CA GLY A 384 17.75 -9.14 14.62
C GLY A 384 19.10 -9.50 15.25
N CYS A 385 20.12 -9.69 14.43
CA CYS A 385 21.49 -9.93 14.86
C CYS A 385 22.09 -8.72 15.61
N SER A 386 23.23 -8.90 16.27
CA SER A 386 23.98 -7.79 16.85
C SER A 386 24.38 -6.79 15.75
N GLY A 387 24.22 -5.49 16.00
CA GLY A 387 24.52 -4.44 15.02
C GLY A 387 23.44 -4.19 13.95
N ALA A 388 22.34 -4.95 13.93
CA ALA A 388 21.26 -4.80 12.94
C ALA A 388 20.37 -3.55 13.13
N GLY A 389 20.65 -2.70 14.12
CA GLY A 389 19.91 -1.45 14.34
C GLY A 389 18.67 -1.57 15.24
N LYS A 390 18.49 -2.67 15.99
CA LYS A 390 17.33 -2.87 16.89
C LYS A 390 17.09 -1.68 17.84
N THR A 391 18.13 -1.27 18.57
CA THR A 391 18.05 -0.15 19.52
C THR A 391 17.72 1.16 18.81
N PHE A 392 18.31 1.39 17.63
CA PHE A 392 18.00 2.57 16.81
C PHE A 392 16.52 2.58 16.40
N THR A 393 16.00 1.44 15.96
CA THR A 393 14.58 1.31 15.60
C THR A 393 13.68 1.60 16.81
N MET A 394 13.99 1.04 17.98
CA MET A 394 13.23 1.30 19.22
C MET A 394 13.26 2.78 19.62
N GLN A 395 14.44 3.43 19.57
CA GLN A 395 14.56 4.86 19.83
C GLN A 395 13.73 5.70 18.85
N THR A 396 13.83 5.40 17.56
CA THR A 396 13.06 6.11 16.52
C THR A 396 11.56 5.95 16.74
N MET A 397 11.09 4.75 17.05
CA MET A 397 9.69 4.51 17.37
C MET A 397 9.25 5.29 18.62
N ALA A 398 10.04 5.24 19.69
CA ALA A 398 9.75 5.96 20.95
C ALA A 398 9.62 7.48 20.71
N LEU A 399 10.57 8.08 19.98
CA LEU A 399 10.53 9.50 19.63
C LEU A 399 9.31 9.85 18.77
N ARG A 400 8.98 9.00 17.78
CA ARG A 400 7.82 9.20 16.91
C ARG A 400 6.49 9.00 17.63
N MET A 401 6.43 8.13 18.63
CA MET A 401 5.27 7.98 19.51
C MET A 401 5.12 9.20 20.43
N ARG A 402 6.22 9.66 21.06
CA ARG A 402 6.19 10.84 21.92
C ARG A 402 5.73 12.08 21.15
N ARG A 403 6.15 12.22 19.91
CA ARG A 403 5.69 13.26 18.99
C ARG A 403 4.16 13.31 18.86
N LYS A 404 3.50 12.18 18.96
CA LYS A 404 2.03 12.02 18.94
C LYS A 404 1.38 12.12 20.32
N ASP A 405 2.10 12.66 21.31
CA ASP A 405 1.68 12.75 22.70
C ASP A 405 1.41 11.39 23.39
N ILE A 406 1.98 10.32 22.83
CA ILE A 406 1.90 9.00 23.45
C ILE A 406 2.96 8.94 24.54
N GLN A 407 2.55 8.63 25.77
CA GLN A 407 3.45 8.43 26.88
C GLN A 407 4.27 7.15 26.69
N VAL A 408 5.61 7.29 26.74
CA VAL A 408 6.54 6.18 26.47
C VAL A 408 7.36 5.86 27.71
N PHE A 409 7.30 4.61 28.16
CA PHE A 409 8.14 4.07 29.23
C PHE A 409 9.13 3.06 28.65
N ILE A 410 10.42 3.25 28.93
CA ILE A 410 11.48 2.35 28.46
C ILE A 410 12.11 1.66 29.65
N ILE A 411 12.02 0.33 29.69
CA ILE A 411 12.69 -0.51 30.65
C ILE A 411 13.87 -1.20 29.96
N ALA A 412 15.10 -0.79 30.31
CA ALA A 412 16.32 -1.25 29.66
C ALA A 412 17.31 -1.83 30.67
N PRO A 413 17.19 -3.11 31.06
CA PRO A 413 17.98 -3.70 32.15
C PRO A 413 19.49 -3.73 31.91
N LEU A 414 19.92 -3.89 30.61
CA LEU A 414 21.34 -4.11 30.29
C LEU A 414 22.00 -2.95 29.55
N LYS A 415 21.26 -2.20 28.75
CA LYS A 415 21.78 -1.18 27.83
C LYS A 415 21.08 0.17 27.97
N GLY A 416 20.65 0.54 29.16
CA GLY A 416 19.88 1.75 29.42
C GLY A 416 20.56 3.03 28.93
N HIS A 417 21.90 3.11 28.99
CA HIS A 417 22.67 4.26 28.56
C HIS A 417 22.45 4.61 27.07
N GLU A 418 22.11 3.64 26.21
CA GLU A 418 21.82 3.90 24.79
C GLU A 418 20.61 4.82 24.63
N PHE A 419 19.63 4.78 25.53
CA PHE A 419 18.41 5.60 25.46
C PHE A 419 18.54 6.97 26.13
N TYR A 420 19.66 7.27 26.82
CA TYR A 420 19.84 8.51 27.56
C TYR A 420 19.65 9.76 26.70
N ARG A 421 20.31 9.81 25.53
CA ARG A 421 20.21 10.95 24.62
C ARG A 421 18.79 11.14 24.08
N ALA A 422 18.14 10.04 23.68
CA ALA A 422 16.78 10.08 23.15
C ALA A 422 15.79 10.63 24.21
N ALA A 423 15.89 10.15 25.46
CA ALA A 423 15.06 10.65 26.55
C ALA A 423 15.28 12.13 26.83
N ARG A 424 16.54 12.57 26.91
CA ARG A 424 16.90 13.98 27.22
C ARG A 424 16.45 14.94 26.12
N ASN A 425 16.56 14.56 24.85
CA ASN A 425 16.18 15.41 23.71
C ASN A 425 14.68 15.72 23.65
N VAL A 426 13.84 14.96 24.35
CA VAL A 426 12.38 15.19 24.41
C VAL A 426 11.91 15.60 25.81
N GLY A 427 12.83 16.14 26.65
CA GLY A 427 12.48 16.55 28.01
C GLY A 427 12.15 15.39 28.97
N GLY A 428 12.47 14.16 28.58
CA GLY A 428 12.17 12.96 29.36
C GLY A 428 13.10 12.75 30.56
N GLU A 429 12.64 11.99 31.53
CA GLU A 429 13.42 11.59 32.70
C GLU A 429 14.23 10.32 32.41
N PHE A 430 15.45 10.28 32.91
CA PHE A 430 16.30 9.10 32.87
C PHE A 430 16.65 8.66 34.30
N ILE A 431 16.10 7.53 34.71
CA ILE A 431 16.28 6.97 36.02
C ILE A 431 17.21 5.78 35.95
N GLN A 432 18.39 5.87 36.54
CA GLN A 432 19.32 4.76 36.65
C GLN A 432 19.20 4.11 38.02
N ILE A 433 18.89 2.81 38.03
CA ILE A 433 18.83 2.02 39.26
C ILE A 433 20.07 1.12 39.31
N SER A 434 20.97 1.38 40.23
CA SER A 434 22.17 0.57 40.47
C SER A 434 22.60 0.72 41.95
N PRO A 435 23.44 -0.16 42.48
CA PRO A 435 23.92 -0.06 43.86
C PRO A 435 24.62 1.27 44.21
N ALA A 436 25.18 1.94 43.19
CA ALA A 436 25.86 3.23 43.33
C ALA A 436 24.97 4.44 42.96
N SER A 437 23.74 4.22 42.57
CA SER A 437 22.80 5.27 42.16
C SER A 437 22.18 5.95 43.38
N LYS A 438 21.90 7.26 43.24
CA LYS A 438 21.11 8.00 44.22
C LYS A 438 19.60 7.77 44.04
N ASN A 439 19.19 7.19 42.93
CA ASN A 439 17.78 6.92 42.64
C ASN A 439 17.33 5.65 43.31
N CYS A 440 16.25 5.74 44.08
CA CYS A 440 15.64 4.61 44.78
C CYS A 440 14.16 4.52 44.40
N ILE A 441 13.69 3.29 44.27
CA ILE A 441 12.24 3.05 44.09
C ILE A 441 11.71 2.61 45.47
N ASN A 442 10.74 3.37 45.99
CA ASN A 442 10.03 2.95 47.20
C ASN A 442 9.02 1.85 46.84
N ILE A 443 9.42 0.59 47.10
CA ILE A 443 8.54 -0.56 46.83
C ILE A 443 7.29 -0.58 47.75
N MET A 444 7.32 0.16 48.86
CA MET A 444 6.20 0.22 49.82
C MET A 444 5.17 1.30 49.47
N GLU A 445 5.46 2.21 48.54
CA GLU A 445 4.55 3.28 48.16
C GLU A 445 3.22 2.74 47.61
N ILE A 446 2.09 3.25 48.15
CA ILE A 446 0.75 2.98 47.62
C ILE A 446 0.30 4.22 46.86
N ARG A 447 0.10 4.06 45.56
CA ARG A 447 -0.46 5.13 44.71
C ARG A 447 -1.98 5.08 44.73
N LYS A 448 -2.63 6.25 44.74
CA LYS A 448 -4.06 6.34 44.54
C LYS A 448 -4.41 5.72 43.17
N VAL A 449 -5.31 4.77 43.15
CA VAL A 449 -5.87 4.26 41.90
C VAL A 449 -6.81 5.32 41.37
N ASP A 450 -6.54 5.81 40.19
CA ASP A 450 -7.44 6.75 39.48
C ASP A 450 -8.73 5.97 39.18
N ASN A 451 -9.85 6.36 39.76
CA ASN A 451 -11.14 5.67 39.59
C ASN A 451 -11.67 5.74 38.16
N SER A 452 -11.10 6.61 37.33
CA SER A 452 -11.47 6.74 35.92
C SER A 452 -11.28 5.45 35.10
N VAL A 453 -10.39 4.55 35.53
CA VAL A 453 -10.19 3.25 34.85
C VAL A 453 -11.25 2.22 35.25
N ASN A 454 -11.84 2.35 36.44
CA ASN A 454 -12.88 1.45 36.91
C ASN A 454 -14.28 1.78 36.33
N GLU A 455 -14.53 3.01 35.92
CA GLU A 455 -15.78 3.43 35.26
C GLU A 455 -15.91 2.88 33.83
N LEU A 456 -14.80 2.46 33.19
CA LEU A 456 -14.79 1.87 31.85
C LEU A 456 -15.08 0.35 31.86
N LEU A 457 -15.08 -0.29 33.01
CA LEU A 457 -15.44 -1.69 33.16
C LEU A 457 -16.84 -1.75 33.78
N ASP A 458 -17.87 -1.98 32.96
CA ASP A 458 -19.28 -2.19 33.35
C ASP A 458 -19.45 -3.39 34.32
N GLY A 459 -18.79 -3.38 35.44
CA GLY A 459 -18.89 -4.37 36.49
C GLY A 459 -19.16 -3.71 37.84
N PRO A 460 -19.86 -4.36 38.80
CA PRO A 460 -19.98 -3.83 40.12
C PRO A 460 -18.58 -3.62 40.70
N THR A 461 -18.23 -2.37 40.97
CA THR A 461 -16.99 -1.97 41.63
C THR A 461 -16.95 -2.70 43.00
N LEU A 462 -16.27 -3.82 43.03
CA LEU A 462 -15.77 -4.34 44.29
C LEU A 462 -14.79 -3.27 44.78
N ASP A 463 -15.08 -2.69 45.94
CA ASP A 463 -14.17 -1.82 46.69
C ASP A 463 -12.90 -2.62 47.07
N ALA A 464 -12.09 -2.89 46.03
CA ALA A 464 -10.84 -3.59 46.21
C ALA A 464 -9.90 -2.68 47.00
N SER A 465 -9.56 -3.08 48.23
CA SER A 465 -8.62 -2.35 49.06
C SER A 465 -7.30 -2.17 48.31
N ALA A 466 -6.88 -0.93 48.08
CA ALA A 466 -5.60 -0.61 47.48
C ALA A 466 -4.43 -1.21 48.26
N LEU A 467 -4.55 -1.29 49.59
CA LEU A 467 -3.61 -1.96 50.45
C LEU A 467 -3.52 -3.47 50.15
N ALA A 468 -4.66 -4.16 49.97
CA ALA A 468 -4.65 -5.59 49.69
C ALA A 468 -3.95 -5.88 48.35
N GLY A 469 -4.24 -5.09 47.31
CA GLY A 469 -3.57 -5.17 46.02
C GLY A 469 -2.06 -4.88 46.10
N LYS A 470 -1.66 -3.96 46.99
CA LYS A 470 -0.24 -3.66 47.23
C LYS A 470 0.46 -4.80 47.96
N ILE A 471 -0.14 -5.36 48.99
CA ILE A 471 0.40 -6.49 49.75
C ILE A 471 0.61 -7.70 48.82
N GLN A 472 -0.34 -7.99 47.95
CA GLN A 472 -0.19 -9.05 46.95
C GLN A 472 1.03 -8.85 46.03
N ARG A 473 1.25 -7.61 45.54
CA ARG A 473 2.44 -7.28 44.73
C ARG A 473 3.74 -7.40 45.52
N LEU A 474 3.73 -7.03 46.82
CA LEU A 474 4.88 -7.20 47.71
C LEU A 474 5.18 -8.69 47.97
N HIS A 475 4.17 -9.53 48.12
CA HIS A 475 4.37 -10.98 48.19
C HIS A 475 5.05 -11.53 46.93
N ILE A 476 4.66 -11.10 45.76
CA ILE A 476 5.33 -11.48 44.49
C ILE A 476 6.79 -11.02 44.54
N PHE A 477 7.03 -9.75 44.91
CA PHE A 477 8.38 -9.19 44.99
C PHE A 477 9.27 -9.97 45.95
N PHE A 478 8.79 -10.22 47.17
CA PHE A 478 9.56 -10.96 48.18
C PHE A 478 9.74 -12.44 47.79
N SER A 479 8.78 -13.05 47.13
CA SER A 479 8.95 -14.41 46.59
C SER A 479 10.01 -14.52 45.50
N LEU A 480 10.27 -13.44 44.74
CA LEU A 480 11.38 -13.37 43.77
C LEU A 480 12.73 -13.19 44.46
N LEU A 481 12.78 -12.46 45.60
CA LEU A 481 13.99 -12.28 46.40
C LEU A 481 14.36 -13.50 47.23
N ILE A 482 13.36 -14.20 47.76
CA ILE A 482 13.49 -15.38 48.60
C ILE A 482 12.66 -16.51 47.98
N PRO A 483 13.21 -17.25 46.99
CA PRO A 483 12.43 -18.25 46.24
C PRO A 483 11.89 -19.40 47.08
N ASP A 484 12.60 -19.78 48.16
CA ASP A 484 12.28 -20.94 48.98
C ASP A 484 11.45 -20.59 50.24
N MET A 485 10.74 -19.47 50.24
CA MET A 485 9.92 -19.02 51.35
C MET A 485 8.79 -20.01 51.65
N SER A 486 8.77 -20.55 52.89
CA SER A 486 7.75 -21.48 53.39
C SER A 486 6.38 -20.80 53.54
N HIS A 487 5.32 -21.60 53.67
CA HIS A 487 3.98 -21.07 53.92
C HIS A 487 3.88 -20.26 55.23
N GLU A 488 4.58 -20.69 56.27
CA GLU A 488 4.60 -19.98 57.55
C GLU A 488 5.30 -18.63 57.43
N GLU A 489 6.41 -18.56 56.69
CA GLU A 489 7.15 -17.32 56.45
C GLU A 489 6.32 -16.35 55.58
N LYS A 490 5.57 -16.83 54.61
CA LYS A 490 4.64 -16.00 53.84
C LYS A 490 3.53 -15.41 54.67
N GLN A 491 3.00 -16.18 55.64
CA GLN A 491 1.98 -15.70 56.55
C GLN A 491 2.55 -14.66 57.54
N LEU A 492 3.74 -14.87 58.06
CA LEU A 492 4.44 -13.90 58.89
C LEU A 492 4.77 -12.61 58.15
N LEU A 493 5.17 -12.72 56.89
CA LEU A 493 5.39 -11.57 55.98
C LEU A 493 4.12 -10.76 55.78
N ASP A 494 2.99 -11.43 55.53
CA ASP A 494 1.69 -10.79 55.38
C ASP A 494 1.30 -9.99 56.62
N GLU A 495 1.40 -10.60 57.77
CA GLU A 495 1.13 -9.96 59.07
C GLU A 495 2.07 -8.77 59.34
N ALA A 496 3.35 -8.90 59.00
CA ALA A 496 4.33 -7.84 59.15
C ALA A 496 4.06 -6.65 58.22
N LEU A 497 3.69 -6.91 56.98
CA LEU A 497 3.31 -5.88 56.02
C LEU A 497 2.07 -5.12 56.47
N ILE A 498 1.02 -5.82 56.88
CA ILE A 498 -0.22 -5.20 57.38
C ILE A 498 0.09 -4.31 58.61
N LYS A 499 0.87 -4.82 59.57
CA LYS A 499 1.27 -4.05 60.74
C LYS A 499 2.12 -2.82 60.37
N THR A 500 3.01 -2.95 59.42
CA THR A 500 3.87 -1.84 58.96
C THR A 500 3.04 -0.70 58.39
N TYR A 501 2.04 -1.01 57.53
CA TYR A 501 1.15 -0.01 56.99
C TYR A 501 0.22 0.57 58.08
N ALA A 502 -0.26 -0.25 58.99
CA ALA A 502 -1.09 0.22 60.12
C ALA A 502 -0.36 1.21 61.03
N LEU A 503 0.96 1.07 61.23
CA LEU A 503 1.79 2.03 61.98
C LEU A 503 1.84 3.41 61.32
N LYS A 504 1.60 3.47 59.99
CA LYS A 504 1.48 4.73 59.22
C LYS A 504 0.05 5.18 59.05
N GLY A 505 -0.93 4.56 59.72
CA GLY A 505 -2.33 4.89 59.64
C GLY A 505 -3.05 4.35 58.39
N ILE A 506 -2.35 3.57 57.56
CA ILE A 506 -2.92 3.00 56.33
C ILE A 506 -3.63 1.69 56.67
N THR A 507 -4.90 1.62 56.35
CA THR A 507 -5.75 0.45 56.57
C THR A 507 -6.36 -0.06 55.28
N HIS A 508 -7.12 -1.15 55.34
CA HIS A 508 -7.87 -1.69 54.20
C HIS A 508 -8.96 -0.75 53.69
N LYS A 509 -9.28 0.33 54.39
CA LYS A 509 -10.20 1.36 53.94
C LYS A 509 -9.44 2.37 53.07
N ASN A 510 -9.83 2.52 51.82
CA ASN A 510 -9.18 3.43 50.86
C ASN A 510 -9.20 4.90 51.33
N GLU A 511 -10.12 5.27 52.21
CA GLU A 511 -10.20 6.60 52.86
C GLU A 511 -8.93 6.91 53.67
N SER A 512 -8.27 5.91 54.24
CA SER A 512 -7.04 6.08 55.02
C SER A 512 -5.83 6.54 54.20
N LEU A 513 -5.90 6.45 52.86
CA LEU A 513 -4.87 6.92 51.92
C LEU A 513 -4.95 8.44 51.64
N THR A 514 -5.96 9.12 52.14
CA THR A 514 -6.22 10.54 51.90
C THR A 514 -6.12 11.39 53.15
N ASP A 515 -5.53 10.85 54.24
CA ASP A 515 -5.40 11.59 55.50
C ASP A 515 -4.45 12.80 55.34
N PRO A 516 -4.94 14.05 55.54
CA PRO A 516 -4.11 15.26 55.43
C PRO A 516 -2.98 15.34 56.48
N GLN A 517 -3.05 14.56 57.54
CA GLN A 517 -2.03 14.52 58.61
C GLN A 517 -0.79 13.68 58.20
N HIS A 518 -0.90 12.92 57.10
CA HIS A 518 0.18 12.09 56.56
C HIS A 518 0.39 12.34 55.07
N PRO A 519 0.95 13.51 54.70
CA PRO A 519 1.14 13.88 53.29
C PRO A 519 2.12 13.00 52.52
N GLU A 520 2.82 12.11 53.18
CA GLU A 520 3.74 11.12 52.59
C GLU A 520 3.05 9.81 52.19
N GLN A 521 1.76 9.72 52.36
CA GLN A 521 0.95 8.53 52.06
C GLN A 521 0.50 8.51 50.59
#